data_a2f578351c3aec6ab786c22cbe4ba07f
#
_entry.id   a2f578351c3aec6ab786c22cbe4ba07f
#
_cell.length_a   1.000
_cell.length_b   1.000
_cell.length_c   1.000
_cell.angle_alpha   90.00
_cell.angle_beta   90.00
_cell.angle_gamma   90.00
#
_symmetry.space_group_name_H-M   'P 1'
#
loop_
_entity.id
_entity.type
_entity.pdbx_description
1 polymer ?
#
loop_
_entity_poly.entity_id
_entity_poly.type
_entity_poly.pdbx_seq_one_letter_code
_entity_poly.pdbx_strand_id
1 'polypeptide(L)'
;MLCRPGFEKECAAEITDKAGQREIFGFARVKENAGYVIYECYQPDDGDKLIRELPFSSLIFARQWFVVGELLQHLPPEDRITPIVGMLQGVVEKGGELRVEVADTNESKELLKFCRKFTVPLRAALRDAGVLANYETPKRPVVHVFFIAPGCCYTGYSYSNNNSPFYMGIPRLKFPADAPSRSTLKLEEAFHVFIPADEWDERLA
;
A
#
# COMPACT_ATOMS: atom_id res chain seq x y z
N MET A 1 5.55 0.10 4.39
CA MET A 1 5.60 -1.00 3.38
C MET A 1 4.83 -2.18 3.91
N LEU A 2 3.98 -2.78 3.08
CA LEU A 2 3.34 -4.06 3.36
C LEU A 2 4.26 -5.18 2.89
N CYS A 3 4.34 -6.27 3.65
CA CYS A 3 5.12 -7.46 3.32
C CYS A 3 4.35 -8.73 3.70
N ARG A 4 4.92 -9.88 3.39
CA ARG A 4 4.38 -11.14 3.89
C ARG A 4 4.69 -11.27 5.37
N PRO A 5 3.70 -11.64 6.24
CA PRO A 5 3.97 -11.94 7.64
C PRO A 5 5.09 -12.98 7.80
N GLY A 6 6.04 -12.68 8.70
CA GLY A 6 7.25 -13.47 8.92
C GLY A 6 8.47 -13.04 8.09
N PHE A 7 8.31 -12.04 7.19
CA PHE A 7 9.40 -11.48 6.38
C PHE A 7 9.67 -10.00 6.68
N GLU A 8 9.25 -9.52 7.83
CA GLU A 8 9.42 -8.12 8.21
C GLU A 8 10.90 -7.74 8.35
N LYS A 9 11.72 -8.65 8.86
CA LYS A 9 13.17 -8.42 9.05
C LYS A 9 13.89 -8.29 7.70
N GLU A 10 13.56 -9.15 6.75
CA GLU A 10 14.10 -9.13 5.40
C GLU A 10 13.66 -7.87 4.65
N CYS A 11 12.38 -7.52 4.75
CA CYS A 11 11.84 -6.29 4.18
C CYS A 11 12.52 -5.04 4.77
N ALA A 12 12.75 -5.01 6.08
CA ALA A 12 13.46 -3.94 6.77
C ALA A 12 14.92 -3.83 6.34
N ALA A 13 15.62 -4.95 6.24
CA ALA A 13 17.00 -4.99 5.78
C ALA A 13 17.13 -4.51 4.33
N GLU A 14 16.24 -4.98 3.45
CA GLU A 14 16.20 -4.58 2.05
C GLU A 14 16.02 -3.07 1.87
N ILE A 15 15.02 -2.48 2.56
CA ILE A 15 14.77 -1.04 2.41
C ILE A 15 15.90 -0.20 3.02
N THR A 16 16.49 -0.65 4.13
CA THR A 16 17.60 0.05 4.76
C THR A 16 18.83 0.09 3.84
N ASP A 17 19.15 -1.02 3.20
CA ASP A 17 20.25 -1.10 2.24
C ASP A 17 20.00 -0.22 1.00
N LYS A 18 18.83 -0.37 0.37
CA LYS A 18 18.48 0.37 -0.84
C LYS A 18 18.32 1.87 -0.63
N ALA A 19 17.81 2.29 0.53
CA ALA A 19 17.74 3.70 0.92
C ALA A 19 19.14 4.26 1.18
N GLY A 20 20.00 3.51 1.88
CA GLY A 20 21.39 3.89 2.12
C GLY A 20 22.21 4.09 0.84
N GLN A 21 21.98 3.26 -0.18
CA GLN A 21 22.58 3.43 -1.52
C GLN A 21 22.19 4.75 -2.21
N ARG A 22 21.11 5.42 -1.74
CA ARG A 22 20.62 6.72 -2.22
C ARG A 22 20.86 7.85 -1.24
N GLU A 23 21.72 7.61 -0.24
CA GLU A 23 22.01 8.57 0.82
C GLU A 23 20.74 9.01 1.60
N ILE A 24 19.72 8.14 1.64
CA ILE A 24 18.50 8.31 2.42
C ILE A 24 18.62 7.46 3.67
N PHE A 25 18.82 8.12 4.81
CA PHE A 25 19.08 7.45 6.08
C PHE A 25 17.86 7.47 6.99
N GLY A 26 17.71 6.40 7.75
CA GLY A 26 16.61 6.21 8.66
C GLY A 26 16.75 4.90 9.44
N PHE A 27 15.68 4.46 10.05
CA PHE A 27 15.62 3.18 10.73
C PHE A 27 14.28 2.49 10.50
N ALA A 28 14.30 1.16 10.51
CA ALA A 28 13.10 0.36 10.35
C ALA A 28 12.50 0.00 11.72
N ARG A 29 11.18 0.22 11.87
CA ARG A 29 10.40 -0.31 12.97
C ARG A 29 9.75 -1.62 12.51
N VAL A 30 10.11 -2.69 13.20
CA VAL A 30 9.69 -4.05 12.88
C VAL A 30 8.94 -4.65 14.05
N LYS A 31 7.78 -5.25 13.76
CA LYS A 31 7.06 -6.10 14.70
C LYS A 31 6.83 -7.44 14.01
N GLU A 32 7.25 -8.51 14.63
CA GLU A 32 7.17 -9.86 14.08
C GLU A 32 5.72 -10.27 13.77
N ASN A 33 5.51 -10.87 12.60
CA ASN A 33 4.20 -11.27 12.06
C ASN A 33 3.17 -10.14 11.88
N ALA A 34 3.61 -8.88 11.87
CA ALA A 34 2.72 -7.74 11.65
C ALA A 34 2.28 -7.59 10.18
N GLY A 35 3.04 -8.14 9.22
CA GLY A 35 2.78 -8.02 7.79
C GLY A 35 3.09 -6.64 7.22
N TYR A 36 3.80 -5.80 7.96
CA TYR A 36 4.27 -4.48 7.50
C TYR A 36 5.52 -4.02 8.23
N VAL A 37 6.23 -3.09 7.61
CA VAL A 37 7.42 -2.40 8.14
C VAL A 37 7.24 -0.91 7.96
N ILE A 38 7.60 -0.13 8.97
CA ILE A 38 7.72 1.33 8.89
C ILE A 38 9.21 1.66 8.78
N TYR A 39 9.62 2.29 7.68
CA TYR A 39 10.95 2.89 7.55
C TYR A 39 10.83 4.38 7.86
N GLU A 40 11.40 4.81 8.96
CA GLU A 40 11.37 6.21 9.41
C GLU A 40 12.64 6.90 8.96
N CYS A 41 12.50 7.84 8.03
CA CYS A 41 13.60 8.64 7.54
C CYS A 41 13.99 9.72 8.54
N TYR A 42 15.29 10.06 8.61
CA TYR A 42 15.76 11.13 9.49
C TYR A 42 15.37 12.53 8.99
N GLN A 43 15.17 12.71 7.70
CA GLN A 43 14.74 13.98 7.12
C GLN A 43 13.27 13.88 6.67
N PRO A 44 12.47 14.94 6.87
CA PRO A 44 11.02 14.89 6.60
C PRO A 44 10.65 14.53 5.15
N ASP A 45 11.42 15.04 4.16
CA ASP A 45 11.10 14.87 2.73
C ASP A 45 11.70 13.59 2.11
N ASP A 46 12.55 12.90 2.86
CA ASP A 46 13.28 11.73 2.35
C ASP A 46 12.34 10.55 2.03
N GLY A 47 11.21 10.46 2.69
CA GLY A 47 10.20 9.44 2.37
C GLY A 47 9.64 9.60 0.96
N ASP A 48 9.32 10.82 0.55
CA ASP A 48 8.85 11.12 -0.80
C ASP A 48 9.98 10.95 -1.84
N LYS A 49 11.18 11.43 -1.51
CA LYS A 49 12.38 11.23 -2.35
C LYS A 49 12.62 9.73 -2.60
N LEU A 50 12.54 8.92 -1.55
CA LEU A 50 12.75 7.47 -1.64
C LEU A 50 11.79 6.80 -2.62
N ILE A 51 10.48 7.09 -2.52
CA ILE A 51 9.48 6.48 -3.42
C ILE A 51 9.48 7.08 -4.83
N ARG A 52 10.19 8.16 -5.08
CA ARG A 52 10.44 8.67 -6.43
C ARG A 52 11.65 8.03 -7.09
N GLU A 53 12.73 7.84 -6.34
CA GLU A 53 14.04 7.45 -6.88
C GLU A 53 14.25 5.93 -6.90
N LEU A 54 13.67 5.20 -5.95
CA LEU A 54 13.78 3.76 -5.87
C LEU A 54 12.65 3.08 -6.65
N PRO A 55 12.92 2.32 -7.71
CA PRO A 55 11.87 1.57 -8.41
C PRO A 55 11.25 0.51 -7.50
N PHE A 56 9.93 0.54 -7.34
CA PHE A 56 9.19 -0.46 -6.56
C PHE A 56 9.47 -1.89 -7.05
N SER A 57 9.58 -2.07 -8.37
CA SER A 57 9.89 -3.35 -9.01
C SER A 57 11.25 -3.95 -8.62
N SER A 58 12.13 -3.15 -8.00
CA SER A 58 13.41 -3.64 -7.48
C SER A 58 13.33 -4.21 -6.06
N LEU A 59 12.17 -4.08 -5.40
CA LEU A 59 11.94 -4.63 -4.06
C LEU A 59 11.43 -6.06 -4.14
N ILE A 60 12.02 -6.95 -3.36
CA ILE A 60 11.69 -8.39 -3.34
C ILE A 60 10.67 -8.70 -2.25
N PHE A 61 10.83 -8.09 -1.06
CA PHE A 61 10.01 -8.42 0.11
C PHE A 61 8.80 -7.50 0.28
N ALA A 62 8.84 -6.27 -0.28
CA ALA A 62 7.73 -5.35 -0.23
C ALA A 62 6.63 -5.73 -1.24
N ARG A 63 5.40 -5.95 -0.75
CA ARG A 63 4.20 -6.18 -1.58
C ARG A 63 3.53 -4.89 -2.02
N GLN A 64 3.64 -3.85 -1.20
CA GLN A 64 3.13 -2.52 -1.44
C GLN A 64 3.92 -1.52 -0.61
N TRP A 65 4.04 -0.30 -1.07
CA TRP A 65 4.62 0.79 -0.31
C TRP A 65 3.91 2.11 -0.53
N PHE A 66 4.03 2.99 0.42
CA PHE A 66 3.52 4.36 0.36
C PHE A 66 4.18 5.21 1.45
N VAL A 67 4.30 6.50 1.21
CA VAL A 67 4.71 7.48 2.23
C VAL A 67 3.54 7.72 3.16
N VAL A 68 3.81 7.84 4.45
CA VAL A 68 2.81 8.13 5.48
C VAL A 68 3.28 9.27 6.37
N GLY A 69 2.32 10.02 6.90
CA GLY A 69 2.53 10.94 8.01
C GLY A 69 2.55 10.21 9.36
N GLU A 70 2.28 10.96 10.42
CA GLU A 70 2.16 10.41 11.77
C GLU A 70 0.99 9.43 11.89
N LEU A 71 1.13 8.50 12.85
CA LEU A 71 0.07 7.56 13.17
C LEU A 71 -1.11 8.30 13.81
N LEU A 72 -2.26 8.26 13.18
CA LEU A 72 -3.52 8.66 13.80
C LEU A 72 -3.94 7.61 14.83
N GLN A 73 -4.08 8.03 16.07
CA GLN A 73 -4.47 7.18 17.20
C GLN A 73 -5.75 7.70 17.84
N HIS A 74 -6.44 6.81 18.54
CA HIS A 74 -7.67 7.14 19.26
C HIS A 74 -8.76 7.76 18.38
N LEU A 75 -8.85 7.32 17.12
CA LEU A 75 -9.91 7.77 16.23
C LEU A 75 -11.28 7.44 16.85
N PRO A 76 -12.16 8.45 17.03
CA PRO A 76 -13.44 8.24 17.68
C PRO A 76 -14.35 7.31 16.83
N PRO A 77 -15.01 6.31 17.44
CA PRO A 77 -15.87 5.39 16.71
C PRO A 77 -16.99 6.06 15.92
N GLU A 78 -17.48 7.19 16.40
CA GLU A 78 -18.55 8.00 15.82
C GLU A 78 -18.09 8.82 14.62
N ASP A 79 -16.81 9.24 14.58
CA ASP A 79 -16.26 10.02 13.47
C ASP A 79 -14.77 9.76 13.26
N ARG A 80 -14.45 8.77 12.46
CA ARG A 80 -13.07 8.51 12.00
C ARG A 80 -12.72 9.28 10.73
N ILE A 81 -13.73 9.80 10.02
CA ILE A 81 -13.56 10.40 8.71
C ILE A 81 -12.89 11.77 8.83
N THR A 82 -13.42 12.65 9.69
CA THR A 82 -12.92 14.01 9.82
C THR A 82 -11.42 14.09 10.12
N PRO A 83 -10.85 13.33 11.09
CA PRO A 83 -9.41 13.33 11.32
C PRO A 83 -8.59 12.80 10.13
N ILE A 84 -9.08 11.77 9.43
CA ILE A 84 -8.40 11.21 8.26
C ILE A 84 -8.38 12.21 7.12
N VAL A 85 -9.51 12.86 6.83
CA VAL A 85 -9.60 13.91 5.80
C VAL A 85 -8.66 15.06 6.14
N GLY A 86 -8.67 15.54 7.38
CA GLY A 86 -7.80 16.63 7.86
C GLY A 86 -6.31 16.31 7.68
N MET A 87 -5.90 15.07 7.97
CA MET A 87 -4.51 14.64 7.80
C MET A 87 -4.08 14.56 6.32
N LEU A 88 -4.97 14.20 5.43
CA LEU A 88 -4.68 14.07 3.99
C LEU A 88 -4.75 15.41 3.23
N GLN A 89 -5.45 16.42 3.77
CA GLN A 89 -5.47 17.76 3.20
C GLN A 89 -4.07 18.38 3.24
N GLY A 90 -3.56 18.80 2.07
CA GLY A 90 -2.23 19.39 1.93
C GLY A 90 -1.09 18.38 1.78
N VAL A 91 -1.32 17.08 2.03
CA VAL A 91 -0.33 16.02 1.79
C VAL A 91 -0.38 15.52 0.35
N VAL A 92 -1.58 15.44 -0.22
CA VAL A 92 -1.80 15.03 -1.60
C VAL A 92 -2.60 16.13 -2.31
N GLU A 93 -2.06 16.70 -3.38
CA GLU A 93 -2.75 17.76 -4.12
C GLU A 93 -4.09 17.28 -4.66
N LYS A 94 -4.13 16.11 -5.29
CA LYS A 94 -5.36 15.41 -5.68
C LYS A 94 -5.07 13.96 -6.05
N GLY A 95 -5.54 13.03 -5.24
CA GLY A 95 -5.41 11.60 -5.51
C GLY A 95 -6.32 11.11 -6.63
N GLY A 96 -5.90 10.05 -7.32
CA GLY A 96 -6.68 9.40 -8.39
C GLY A 96 -7.44 8.16 -7.93
N GLU A 97 -6.95 7.48 -6.91
CA GLU A 97 -7.50 6.26 -6.35
C GLU A 97 -7.44 6.31 -4.82
N LEU A 98 -8.38 5.66 -4.14
CA LEU A 98 -8.36 5.44 -2.69
C LEU A 98 -8.23 3.96 -2.38
N ARG A 99 -7.24 3.61 -1.57
CA ARG A 99 -7.05 2.28 -0.99
C ARG A 99 -7.13 2.35 0.53
N VAL A 100 -8.12 1.65 1.09
CA VAL A 100 -8.26 1.46 2.54
C VAL A 100 -7.85 0.05 2.87
N GLU A 101 -6.68 -0.11 3.46
CA GLU A 101 -5.96 -1.38 3.54
C GLU A 101 -5.65 -1.78 4.99
N VAL A 102 -5.34 -3.03 5.18
CA VAL A 102 -4.85 -3.63 6.43
C VAL A 102 -3.68 -4.56 6.10
N ALA A 103 -2.94 -5.00 7.11
CA ALA A 103 -1.96 -6.06 6.92
C ALA A 103 -2.63 -7.41 6.59
N ASP A 104 -1.97 -8.25 5.79
CA ASP A 104 -2.49 -9.56 5.40
C ASP A 104 -2.21 -10.60 6.51
N THR A 105 -2.86 -10.42 7.65
CA THR A 105 -2.77 -11.31 8.80
C THR A 105 -4.14 -11.91 9.15
N ASN A 106 -4.14 -12.98 9.93
CA ASN A 106 -5.40 -13.58 10.39
C ASN A 106 -6.17 -12.64 11.31
N GLU A 107 -5.47 -11.90 12.15
CA GLU A 107 -6.02 -10.94 13.10
C GLU A 107 -6.69 -9.76 12.40
N SER A 108 -6.24 -9.42 11.20
CA SER A 108 -6.76 -8.28 10.43
C SER A 108 -8.05 -8.60 9.65
N LYS A 109 -8.56 -9.83 9.68
CA LYS A 109 -9.75 -10.21 8.89
C LYS A 109 -11.01 -9.40 9.24
N GLU A 110 -11.27 -9.18 10.52
CA GLU A 110 -12.42 -8.38 10.97
C GLU A 110 -12.22 -6.90 10.62
N LEU A 111 -10.99 -6.41 10.79
CA LEU A 111 -10.62 -5.05 10.41
C LEU A 111 -10.78 -4.83 8.90
N LEU A 112 -10.46 -5.82 8.08
CA LEU A 112 -10.68 -5.78 6.63
C LEU A 112 -12.17 -5.66 6.27
N LYS A 113 -13.07 -6.34 6.99
CA LYS A 113 -14.51 -6.20 6.79
C LYS A 113 -14.99 -4.78 7.12
N PHE A 114 -14.48 -4.20 8.20
CA PHE A 114 -14.72 -2.80 8.55
C PHE A 114 -14.21 -1.87 7.43
N CYS A 115 -12.96 -2.01 7.00
CA CYS A 115 -12.36 -1.17 5.96
C CYS A 115 -13.16 -1.17 4.66
N ARG A 116 -13.68 -2.31 4.22
CA ARG A 116 -14.52 -2.41 3.02
C ARG A 116 -15.77 -1.55 3.10
N LYS A 117 -16.46 -1.55 4.26
CA LYS A 117 -17.64 -0.71 4.49
C LYS A 117 -17.26 0.77 4.65
N PHE A 118 -16.17 1.04 5.33
CA PHE A 118 -15.66 2.37 5.61
C PHE A 118 -15.15 3.10 4.36
N THR A 119 -14.68 2.38 3.36
CA THR A 119 -14.18 2.95 2.10
C THR A 119 -15.22 3.82 1.39
N VAL A 120 -16.50 3.45 1.42
CA VAL A 120 -17.55 4.18 0.70
C VAL A 120 -17.78 5.59 1.28
N PRO A 121 -18.09 5.76 2.56
CA PRO A 121 -18.26 7.10 3.14
C PRO A 121 -16.97 7.91 3.14
N LEU A 122 -15.81 7.29 3.38
CA LEU A 122 -14.53 7.98 3.33
C LEU A 122 -14.23 8.51 1.92
N ARG A 123 -14.51 7.74 0.87
CA ARG A 123 -14.33 8.18 -0.52
C ARG A 123 -15.18 9.40 -0.84
N ALA A 124 -16.43 9.44 -0.40
CA ALA A 124 -17.30 10.59 -0.57
C ALA A 124 -16.70 11.84 0.12
N ALA A 125 -16.34 11.72 1.39
CA ALA A 125 -15.77 12.82 2.16
C ALA A 125 -14.45 13.35 1.56
N LEU A 126 -13.56 12.48 1.08
CA LEU A 126 -12.32 12.88 0.42
C LEU A 126 -12.55 13.59 -0.93
N ARG A 127 -13.60 13.22 -1.66
CA ARG A 127 -14.01 13.91 -2.88
C ARG A 127 -14.57 15.28 -2.57
N ASP A 128 -15.44 15.40 -1.58
CA ASP A 128 -16.02 16.65 -1.13
C ASP A 128 -14.96 17.63 -0.61
N ALA A 129 -13.93 17.09 0.06
CA ALA A 129 -12.78 17.85 0.53
C ALA A 129 -11.74 18.18 -0.57
N GLY A 130 -11.94 17.73 -1.81
CA GLY A 130 -11.03 17.95 -2.93
C GLY A 130 -9.74 17.13 -2.92
N VAL A 131 -9.56 16.25 -1.94
CA VAL A 131 -8.37 15.38 -1.79
C VAL A 131 -8.37 14.25 -2.83
N LEU A 132 -9.54 13.78 -3.24
CA LEU A 132 -9.69 12.70 -4.22
C LEU A 132 -10.44 13.19 -5.46
N ALA A 133 -10.03 12.70 -6.63
CA ALA A 133 -10.74 12.98 -7.87
C ALA A 133 -12.13 12.32 -7.88
N ASN A 134 -13.08 12.93 -8.60
CA ASN A 134 -14.45 12.43 -8.71
C ASN A 134 -14.54 11.06 -9.39
N TYR A 135 -13.58 10.79 -10.30
CA TYR A 135 -13.43 9.53 -11.00
C TYR A 135 -12.01 8.99 -10.79
N GLU A 136 -11.84 7.69 -10.89
CA GLU A 136 -10.51 7.08 -10.87
C GLU A 136 -9.66 7.64 -12.00
N THR A 137 -8.46 8.07 -11.65
CA THR A 137 -7.54 8.75 -12.57
C THR A 137 -6.16 8.10 -12.45
N PRO A 138 -5.83 7.14 -13.33
CA PRO A 138 -4.66 6.27 -13.20
C PRO A 138 -3.30 6.96 -13.08
N LYS A 139 -3.16 8.19 -13.60
CA LYS A 139 -1.89 8.93 -13.58
C LYS A 139 -1.68 9.78 -12.32
N ARG A 140 -2.66 9.81 -11.43
CA ARG A 140 -2.58 10.56 -10.16
C ARG A 140 -2.09 9.68 -9.03
N PRO A 141 -1.56 10.26 -7.94
CA PRO A 141 -1.19 9.51 -6.75
C PRO A 141 -2.34 8.65 -6.21
N VAL A 142 -2.00 7.51 -5.66
CA VAL A 142 -2.93 6.66 -4.92
C VAL A 142 -2.93 7.11 -3.46
N VAL A 143 -4.10 7.39 -2.93
CA VAL A 143 -4.30 7.72 -1.51
C VAL A 143 -4.45 6.43 -0.72
N HIS A 144 -3.64 6.29 0.33
CA HIS A 144 -3.66 5.13 1.21
C HIS A 144 -4.17 5.50 2.60
N VAL A 145 -5.05 4.67 3.15
CA VAL A 145 -5.43 4.67 4.56
C VAL A 145 -5.20 3.25 5.08
N PHE A 146 -4.17 3.08 5.88
CA PHE A 146 -3.73 1.79 6.37
C PHE A 146 -4.10 1.62 7.84
N PHE A 147 -5.13 0.84 8.13
CA PHE A 147 -5.57 0.55 9.48
C PHE A 147 -4.72 -0.56 10.11
N ILE A 148 -4.19 -0.27 11.30
CA ILE A 148 -3.51 -1.26 12.15
C ILE A 148 -4.38 -1.72 13.32
N ALA A 149 -5.42 -0.94 13.65
CA ALA A 149 -6.46 -1.25 14.64
C ALA A 149 -7.71 -0.41 14.31
N PRO A 150 -8.90 -0.71 14.86
CA PRO A 150 -10.13 0.03 14.55
C PRO A 150 -10.06 1.55 14.80
N GLY A 151 -9.23 1.98 15.74
CA GLY A 151 -9.02 3.40 16.10
C GLY A 151 -7.64 3.93 15.70
N CYS A 152 -6.85 3.19 14.90
CA CYS A 152 -5.48 3.58 14.57
C CYS A 152 -5.19 3.32 13.09
N CYS A 153 -4.76 4.35 12.37
CA CYS A 153 -4.34 4.20 10.97
C CYS A 153 -3.21 5.14 10.60
N TYR A 154 -2.44 4.75 9.60
CA TYR A 154 -1.57 5.63 8.85
C TYR A 154 -2.32 6.14 7.61
N THR A 155 -2.05 7.39 7.23
CA THR A 155 -2.57 7.99 5.99
C THR A 155 -1.42 8.50 5.14
N GLY A 156 -1.56 8.41 3.83
CA GLY A 156 -0.51 8.86 2.94
C GLY A 156 -0.79 8.56 1.47
N TYR A 157 0.27 8.43 0.69
CA TYR A 157 0.15 8.26 -0.75
C TYR A 157 1.31 7.46 -1.35
N SER A 158 1.08 6.96 -2.55
CA SER A 158 2.11 6.42 -3.44
C SER A 158 1.93 6.93 -4.86
N TYR A 159 2.98 6.84 -5.66
CA TYR A 159 2.91 7.16 -7.09
C TYR A 159 2.33 5.96 -7.85
N SER A 160 1.31 6.20 -8.68
CA SER A 160 0.62 5.14 -9.42
C SER A 160 1.50 4.37 -10.40
N ASN A 161 2.61 4.98 -10.85
CA ASN A 161 3.61 4.36 -11.72
C ASN A 161 4.76 3.68 -10.94
N ASN A 162 4.77 3.76 -9.61
CA ASN A 162 5.83 3.21 -8.77
C ASN A 162 5.29 2.58 -7.48
N ASN A 163 4.27 1.74 -7.61
CA ASN A 163 3.67 0.97 -6.54
C ASN A 163 3.16 -0.36 -7.07
N SER A 164 2.63 -1.22 -6.19
CA SER A 164 1.88 -2.39 -6.65
C SER A 164 0.52 -1.97 -7.22
N PRO A 165 0.12 -2.48 -8.40
CA PRO A 165 -1.22 -2.24 -8.94
C PRO A 165 -2.32 -2.96 -8.14
N PHE A 166 -1.95 -3.93 -7.31
CA PHE A 166 -2.88 -4.77 -6.57
C PHE A 166 -3.22 -4.20 -5.21
N TYR A 167 -4.45 -4.37 -4.78
CA TYR A 167 -4.91 -4.06 -3.42
C TYR A 167 -4.13 -4.88 -2.39
N MET A 168 -3.56 -4.23 -1.38
CA MET A 168 -2.63 -4.82 -0.40
C MET A 168 -1.35 -5.43 -1.04
N GLY A 169 -1.08 -5.12 -2.31
CA GLY A 169 0.02 -5.74 -3.06
C GLY A 169 -0.16 -7.23 -3.34
N ILE A 170 -1.40 -7.73 -3.33
CA ILE A 170 -1.69 -9.16 -3.50
C ILE A 170 -2.62 -9.36 -4.70
N PRO A 171 -2.16 -9.99 -5.78
CA PRO A 171 -3.04 -10.40 -6.87
C PRO A 171 -4.00 -11.48 -6.35
N ARG A 172 -5.30 -11.17 -6.33
CA ARG A 172 -6.34 -12.11 -5.90
C ARG A 172 -6.93 -12.80 -7.11
N LEU A 173 -6.17 -13.76 -7.63
CA LEU A 173 -6.52 -14.53 -8.80
C LEU A 173 -7.63 -15.53 -8.48
N LYS A 174 -8.54 -15.72 -9.45
CA LYS A 174 -9.59 -16.74 -9.35
C LYS A 174 -9.02 -18.07 -9.85
N PHE A 175 -9.20 -19.12 -9.05
CA PHE A 175 -8.82 -20.47 -9.48
C PHE A 175 -9.74 -20.92 -10.63
N PRO A 176 -9.21 -21.19 -11.83
CA PRO A 176 -10.02 -21.73 -12.94
C PRO A 176 -10.55 -23.12 -12.58
N ALA A 177 -11.82 -23.39 -12.95
CA ALA A 177 -12.49 -24.64 -12.59
C ALA A 177 -11.83 -25.88 -13.23
N ASP A 178 -11.18 -25.68 -14.36
CA ASP A 178 -10.49 -26.68 -15.17
C ASP A 178 -8.97 -26.79 -14.88
N ALA A 179 -8.45 -25.95 -13.99
CA ALA A 179 -7.03 -25.96 -13.69
C ALA A 179 -6.61 -27.25 -12.96
N PRO A 180 -5.52 -27.90 -13.38
CA PRO A 180 -5.10 -29.20 -12.83
C PRO A 180 -4.61 -29.10 -11.38
N SER A 181 -4.14 -27.95 -10.95
CA SER A 181 -3.67 -27.74 -9.57
C SER A 181 -3.64 -26.27 -9.17
N ARG A 182 -3.58 -25.99 -7.86
CA ARG A 182 -3.38 -24.63 -7.33
C ARG A 182 -2.05 -23.98 -7.73
N SER A 183 -1.10 -24.76 -8.26
CA SER A 183 0.16 -24.23 -8.77
C SER A 183 -0.04 -23.35 -10.00
N THR A 184 -1.14 -23.51 -10.74
CA THR A 184 -1.53 -22.63 -11.83
C THR A 184 -1.64 -21.16 -11.37
N LEU A 185 -2.19 -20.90 -10.18
CA LEU A 185 -2.28 -19.54 -9.62
C LEU A 185 -0.91 -18.92 -9.35
N LYS A 186 0.08 -19.73 -8.95
CA LYS A 186 1.45 -19.22 -8.71
C LYS A 186 2.12 -18.80 -10.01
N LEU A 187 1.86 -19.54 -11.09
CA LEU A 187 2.37 -19.21 -12.41
C LEU A 187 1.70 -17.93 -12.93
N GLU A 188 0.38 -17.83 -12.82
CA GLU A 188 -0.37 -16.65 -13.20
C GLU A 188 0.05 -15.41 -12.39
N GLU A 189 0.28 -15.56 -11.08
CA GLU A 189 0.84 -14.49 -10.23
C GLU A 189 2.22 -14.06 -10.73
N ALA A 190 3.09 -15.00 -11.08
CA ALA A 190 4.40 -14.70 -11.62
C ALA A 190 4.31 -13.93 -12.96
N PHE A 191 3.36 -14.26 -13.83
CA PHE A 191 3.12 -13.50 -15.05
C PHE A 191 2.73 -12.06 -14.75
N HIS A 192 1.79 -11.84 -13.84
CA HIS A 192 1.39 -10.48 -13.41
C HIS A 192 2.52 -9.66 -12.79
N VAL A 193 3.48 -10.32 -12.15
CA VAL A 193 4.59 -9.64 -11.47
C VAL A 193 5.77 -9.37 -12.40
N PHE A 194 6.09 -10.31 -13.29
CA PHE A 194 7.34 -10.29 -14.05
C PHE A 194 7.18 -9.96 -15.53
N ILE A 195 5.95 -10.01 -16.08
CA ILE A 195 5.70 -9.72 -17.50
C ILE A 195 4.76 -8.53 -17.60
N PRO A 196 5.15 -7.43 -18.27
CA PRO A 196 4.25 -6.32 -18.56
C PRO A 196 2.99 -6.82 -19.31
N ALA A 197 1.83 -6.26 -18.97
CA ALA A 197 0.55 -6.73 -19.50
C ALA A 197 0.44 -6.58 -21.02
N ASP A 198 1.09 -5.60 -21.60
CA ASP A 198 1.20 -5.34 -23.04
C ASP A 198 2.09 -6.33 -23.79
N GLU A 199 2.91 -7.11 -23.09
CA GLU A 199 3.78 -8.14 -23.65
C GLU A 199 3.18 -9.57 -23.51
N TRP A 200 2.02 -9.72 -22.89
CA TRP A 200 1.46 -11.05 -22.59
C TRP A 200 1.15 -11.86 -23.85
N ASP A 201 0.53 -11.25 -24.85
CA ASP A 201 0.17 -11.93 -26.10
C ASP A 201 1.40 -12.43 -26.86
N GLU A 202 2.53 -11.74 -26.74
CA GLU A 202 3.77 -12.13 -27.40
C GLU A 202 4.57 -13.17 -26.60
N ARG A 203 4.62 -13.04 -25.27
CA ARG A 203 5.47 -13.89 -24.41
C ARG A 203 4.78 -15.13 -23.86
N LEU A 204 3.45 -15.19 -23.87
CA LEU A 204 2.66 -16.30 -23.34
C LEU A 204 1.93 -17.10 -24.41
N ALA A 205 2.15 -16.79 -25.70
CA ALA A 205 1.58 -17.50 -26.86
C ALA A 205 2.21 -18.87 -27.08
#